data_bf21557306ee1de705ce11822b81f0f0
#
_entry.id   bf21557306ee1de705ce11822b81f0f0
#
_cell.length_a   1.000
_cell.length_b   1.000
_cell.length_c   1.000
_cell.angle_alpha   90.00
_cell.angle_beta   90.00
_cell.angle_gamma   90.00
#
_symmetry.space_group_name_H-M   'P 1'
#
loop_
_entity.id
_entity.type
_entity.pdbx_description
1 polymer ?
#
loop_
_entity_poly.entity_id
_entity_poly.type
_entity_poly.pdbx_seq_one_letter_code
_entity_poly.pdbx_strand_id
1 'polypeptide(L)'
;MPKKVVITGMGINSSIGNTVGENFYALTHCQAGISRIENVETIHSDHIKVGEIKRTNAELITALRLPEVNAYSRTSLLGIIALQEAIANAGLTQKDLSLCG
;
A
#
# COMPACT_ATOMS: atom_id res chain seq x y z
N MET A 1 12.66 -30.36 -16.94
CA MET A 1 11.68 -29.33 -17.34
C MET A 1 11.95 -28.06 -16.58
N PRO A 2 12.01 -26.92 -17.24
CA PRO A 2 12.12 -25.65 -16.49
C PRO A 2 10.85 -25.42 -15.68
N LYS A 3 11.04 -25.01 -14.43
CA LYS A 3 9.95 -24.58 -13.56
C LYS A 3 9.44 -23.21 -14.02
N LYS A 4 8.14 -23.06 -14.15
CA LYS A 4 7.51 -21.78 -14.41
C LYS A 4 7.18 -21.10 -13.09
N VAL A 5 7.53 -19.83 -12.97
CA VAL A 5 7.15 -18.99 -11.84
C VAL A 5 6.16 -17.94 -12.37
N VAL A 6 5.02 -17.83 -11.71
CA VAL A 6 3.96 -16.91 -12.12
C VAL A 6 3.53 -16.05 -10.95
N ILE A 7 3.01 -14.86 -11.25
CA ILE A 7 2.41 -13.97 -10.25
C ILE A 7 0.95 -14.37 -10.09
N THR A 8 0.55 -14.73 -8.86
CA THR A 8 -0.81 -15.18 -8.55
C THR A 8 -1.64 -14.13 -7.82
N GLY A 9 -1.01 -13.05 -7.34
CA GLY A 9 -1.70 -11.98 -6.67
C GLY A 9 -0.82 -10.74 -6.57
N MET A 10 -1.46 -9.59 -6.49
CA MET A 10 -0.81 -8.29 -6.39
C MET A 10 -1.50 -7.44 -5.33
N GLY A 11 -0.72 -6.59 -4.70
CA GLY A 11 -1.21 -5.53 -3.81
C GLY A 11 -0.41 -4.26 -4.04
N ILE A 12 -1.09 -3.15 -4.05
CA ILE A 12 -0.44 -1.85 -4.23
C ILE A 12 -1.22 -0.75 -3.50
N ASN A 13 -0.49 0.15 -2.86
CA ASN A 13 -1.04 1.44 -2.46
C ASN A 13 -0.13 2.54 -3.00
N SER A 14 -0.71 3.62 -3.44
CA SER A 14 0.02 4.73 -4.04
C SER A 14 -0.76 6.04 -3.87
N SER A 15 -0.23 7.11 -4.42
CA SER A 15 -0.89 8.42 -4.37
C SER A 15 -2.21 8.48 -5.17
N ILE A 16 -2.48 7.50 -6.02
CA ILE A 16 -3.69 7.46 -6.86
C ILE A 16 -4.68 6.37 -6.45
N GLY A 17 -4.35 5.55 -5.48
CA GLY A 17 -5.27 4.51 -5.02
C GLY A 17 -4.71 3.65 -3.91
N ASN A 18 -5.60 3.01 -3.17
CA ASN A 18 -5.27 2.16 -2.03
C ASN A 18 -5.30 0.66 -2.37
N THR A 19 -5.76 0.31 -3.56
CA THR A 19 -5.85 -1.06 -4.05
C THR A 19 -5.43 -1.13 -5.52
N VAL A 20 -5.22 -2.34 -6.03
CA VAL A 20 -4.94 -2.56 -7.46
C VAL A 20 -6.07 -1.99 -8.32
N GLY A 21 -7.33 -2.24 -7.93
CA GLY A 21 -8.50 -1.74 -8.67
C GLY A 21 -8.57 -0.23 -8.72
N GLU A 22 -8.35 0.45 -7.59
CA GLU A 22 -8.34 1.91 -7.54
C GLU A 22 -7.20 2.51 -8.36
N ASN A 23 -6.01 1.92 -8.30
CA ASN A 23 -4.87 2.36 -9.12
C ASN A 23 -5.16 2.20 -10.61
N PHE A 24 -5.72 1.08 -11.01
CA PHE A 24 -6.09 0.84 -12.41
C PHE A 24 -7.14 1.83 -12.89
N TYR A 25 -8.17 2.08 -12.09
CA TYR A 25 -9.20 3.06 -12.39
C TYR A 25 -8.60 4.46 -12.60
N ALA A 26 -7.74 4.90 -11.67
CA ALA A 26 -7.09 6.20 -11.75
C ALA A 26 -6.21 6.34 -13.00
N LEU A 27 -5.46 5.30 -13.35
CA LEU A 27 -4.62 5.29 -14.56
C LEU A 27 -5.46 5.38 -15.84
N THR A 28 -6.56 4.64 -15.91
CA THR A 28 -7.44 4.64 -17.10
C THR A 28 -8.25 5.92 -17.23
N HIS A 29 -8.46 6.66 -16.14
CA HIS A 29 -9.19 7.93 -16.11
C HIS A 29 -8.26 9.15 -16.02
N CYS A 30 -6.96 8.96 -16.20
CA CYS A 30 -5.95 10.03 -16.19
C CYS A 30 -5.97 10.87 -14.89
N GLN A 31 -6.24 10.25 -13.76
CA GLN A 31 -6.25 10.92 -12.45
C GLN A 31 -4.82 11.08 -11.93
N ALA A 32 -4.49 12.28 -11.45
CA ALA A 32 -3.18 12.56 -10.87
C ALA A 32 -3.22 12.45 -9.34
N GLY A 33 -2.14 11.92 -8.77
CA GLY A 33 -1.97 11.84 -7.32
C GLY A 33 -0.95 12.83 -6.76
N ILE A 34 -0.46 13.73 -7.60
CA ILE A 34 0.53 14.73 -7.19
C ILE A 34 -0.18 15.93 -6.56
N SER A 35 0.21 16.30 -5.35
CA SER A 35 -0.40 17.38 -4.59
C SER A 35 0.58 17.96 -3.57
N ARG A 36 0.11 18.93 -2.79
CA ARG A 36 0.89 19.43 -1.65
C ARG A 36 1.09 18.32 -0.63
N ILE A 37 2.19 18.40 0.10
CA ILE A 37 2.50 17.47 1.19
C ILE A 37 1.55 17.74 2.35
N GLU A 38 0.80 16.73 2.78
CA GLU A 38 -0.17 16.83 3.87
C GLU A 38 0.14 15.91 5.05
N ASN A 39 0.68 14.73 4.77
CA ASN A 39 0.87 13.68 5.77
C ASN A 39 2.32 13.50 6.23
N VAL A 40 3.26 14.18 5.60
CA VAL A 40 4.68 14.15 5.97
C VAL A 40 5.09 15.54 6.44
N GLU A 41 5.62 15.64 7.64
CA GLU A 41 6.13 16.90 8.16
C GLU A 41 7.45 17.27 7.47
N THR A 42 7.48 18.44 6.85
CA THR A 42 8.66 18.97 6.18
C THR A 42 8.54 20.48 6.02
N ILE A 43 9.68 21.17 6.07
CA ILE A 43 9.74 22.60 5.80
C ILE A 43 9.48 22.95 4.31
N HIS A 44 9.47 21.94 3.44
CA HIS A 44 9.31 22.11 2.00
C HIS A 44 7.86 21.95 1.51
N SER A 45 6.89 21.80 2.43
CA SER A 45 5.49 21.54 2.07
C SER A 45 4.86 22.60 1.15
N ASP A 46 5.32 23.83 1.22
CA ASP A 46 4.81 24.94 0.39
C ASP A 46 5.54 25.08 -0.96
N HIS A 47 6.65 24.38 -1.14
CA HIS A 47 7.53 24.54 -2.30
C HIS A 47 7.55 23.35 -3.22
N ILE A 48 7.23 22.16 -2.72
CA ILE A 48 7.35 20.90 -3.46
C ILE A 48 5.99 20.18 -3.48
N LYS A 49 5.61 19.71 -4.66
CA LYS A 49 4.47 18.82 -4.81
C LYS A 49 4.97 17.38 -4.94
N VAL A 50 4.27 16.45 -4.32
CA VAL A 50 4.67 15.04 -4.25
C VAL A 50 3.50 14.11 -4.52
N GLY A 51 3.82 12.88 -4.88
CA GLY A 51 2.86 11.79 -4.96
C GLY A 51 2.80 11.04 -3.63
N GLU A 52 2.10 11.61 -2.65
CA GLU A 52 1.98 11.05 -1.32
C GLU A 52 0.71 10.19 -1.20
N ILE A 53 0.79 9.10 -0.43
CA ILE A 53 -0.39 8.28 -0.12
C ILE A 53 -1.32 9.07 0.79
N LYS A 54 -2.60 9.18 0.42
CA LYS A 54 -3.59 10.09 1.00
C LYS A 54 -4.18 9.61 2.33
N ARG A 55 -3.54 8.68 3.01
CA ARG A 55 -3.98 8.17 4.31
C ARG A 55 -2.99 8.56 5.39
N THR A 56 -3.51 8.97 6.54
CA THR A 56 -2.69 9.26 7.72
C THR A 56 -2.19 7.97 8.37
N ASN A 57 -1.16 8.08 9.20
CA ASN A 57 -0.67 6.91 9.95
C ASN A 57 -1.77 6.33 10.86
N ALA A 58 -2.60 7.19 11.46
CA ALA A 58 -3.72 6.74 12.29
C ALA A 58 -4.73 5.89 11.48
N GLU A 59 -5.05 6.31 10.26
CA GLU A 59 -5.92 5.57 9.36
C GLU A 59 -5.32 4.21 8.97
N LEU A 60 -4.01 4.17 8.71
CA LEU A 60 -3.29 2.93 8.39
C LEU A 60 -3.29 1.96 9.58
N ILE A 61 -3.02 2.46 10.77
CA ILE A 61 -3.02 1.67 12.01
C ILE A 61 -4.42 1.08 12.25
N THR A 62 -5.46 1.87 12.08
CA THR A 62 -6.85 1.43 12.20
C THR A 62 -7.21 0.36 11.17
N ALA A 63 -6.81 0.56 9.92
CA ALA A 63 -7.06 -0.40 8.84
C ALA A 63 -6.40 -1.76 9.10
N LEU A 64 -5.23 -1.77 9.73
CA LEU A 64 -4.49 -2.98 10.09
C LEU A 64 -4.91 -3.56 11.45
N ARG A 65 -5.80 -2.89 12.18
CA ARG A 65 -6.24 -3.29 13.53
C ARG A 65 -5.09 -3.43 14.51
N LEU A 66 -4.10 -2.55 14.40
CA LEU A 66 -2.94 -2.51 15.29
C LEU A 66 -3.23 -1.64 16.53
N PRO A 67 -2.51 -1.85 17.66
CA PRO A 67 -2.57 -0.94 18.80
C PRO A 67 -2.14 0.48 18.40
N GLU A 68 -2.73 1.50 19.03
CA GLU A 68 -2.36 2.89 18.78
C GLU A 68 -0.88 3.16 19.07
N VAL A 69 -0.37 2.53 20.12
CA VAL A 69 1.06 2.62 20.48
C VAL A 69 1.77 1.41 19.88
N ASN A 70 2.59 1.65 18.88
CA ASN A 70 3.36 0.62 18.19
C ASN A 70 4.65 1.21 17.63
N ALA A 71 5.56 0.36 17.22
CA ALA A 71 6.87 0.73 16.70
C ALA A 71 6.94 0.70 15.17
N TYR A 72 5.81 0.62 14.48
CA TYR A 72 5.79 0.55 13.02
C TYR A 72 6.04 1.92 12.40
N SER A 73 6.94 1.98 11.42
CA SER A 73 7.12 3.16 10.58
C SER A 73 5.99 3.25 9.54
N ARG A 74 5.81 4.43 8.96
CA ARG A 74 4.87 4.61 7.84
C ARG A 74 5.16 3.65 6.69
N THR A 75 6.43 3.47 6.35
CA THR A 75 6.86 2.53 5.30
C THR A 75 6.42 1.10 5.61
N SER A 76 6.59 0.66 6.86
CA SER A 76 6.16 -0.67 7.30
C SER A 76 4.65 -0.83 7.20
N LEU A 77 3.88 0.16 7.63
CA LEU A 77 2.42 0.13 7.55
C LEU A 77 1.93 -0.01 6.11
N LEU A 78 2.50 0.78 5.21
CA LEU A 78 2.16 0.73 3.78
C LEU A 78 2.53 -0.61 3.16
N GLY A 79 3.69 -1.16 3.49
CA GLY A 79 4.13 -2.47 3.02
C GLY A 79 3.23 -3.60 3.48
N ILE A 80 2.79 -3.58 4.75
CA ILE A 80 1.89 -4.59 5.30
C ILE A 80 0.53 -4.55 4.58
N ILE A 81 -0.02 -3.36 4.33
CA ILE A 81 -1.30 -3.21 3.64
C ILE A 81 -1.21 -3.78 2.21
N ALA A 82 -0.16 -3.45 1.47
CA ALA A 82 0.05 -3.99 0.13
C ALA A 82 0.20 -5.51 0.15
N LEU A 83 0.93 -6.04 1.13
CA LEU A 83 1.11 -7.48 1.29
C LEU A 83 -0.21 -8.18 1.59
N GLN A 84 -1.04 -7.63 2.48
CA GLN A 84 -2.35 -8.19 2.78
C GLN A 84 -3.25 -8.26 1.55
N GLU A 85 -3.25 -7.24 0.72
CA GLU A 85 -3.99 -7.23 -0.54
C GLU A 85 -3.49 -8.32 -1.48
N ALA A 86 -2.16 -8.46 -1.63
CA ALA A 86 -1.55 -9.48 -2.48
C ALA A 86 -1.92 -10.90 -2.03
N ILE A 87 -1.87 -11.14 -0.72
CA ILE A 87 -2.23 -12.45 -0.13
C ILE A 87 -3.72 -12.75 -0.39
N ALA A 88 -4.60 -11.79 -0.15
CA ALA A 88 -6.02 -11.95 -0.38
C ALA A 88 -6.32 -12.16 -1.87
N ASN A 89 -5.67 -11.42 -2.75
CA ASN A 89 -5.84 -11.51 -4.19
C ASN A 89 -5.37 -12.88 -4.73
N ALA A 90 -4.29 -13.43 -4.17
CA ALA A 90 -3.78 -14.74 -4.53
C ALA A 90 -4.60 -15.90 -3.93
N GLY A 91 -5.48 -15.63 -2.96
CA GLY A 91 -6.26 -16.65 -2.28
C GLY A 91 -5.44 -17.55 -1.37
N LEU A 92 -4.32 -17.05 -0.84
CA LEU A 92 -3.45 -17.82 0.04
C LEU A 92 -4.03 -17.92 1.46
N THR A 93 -3.88 -19.10 2.06
CA THR A 93 -4.27 -19.35 3.44
C THR A 93 -3.05 -19.20 4.38
N GLN A 94 -3.29 -19.17 5.68
CA GLN A 94 -2.22 -19.16 6.68
C GLN A 94 -1.30 -20.39 6.53
N LYS A 95 -1.88 -21.54 6.17
CA LYS A 95 -1.12 -22.77 5.92
C LYS A 95 -0.18 -22.60 4.72
N ASP A 96 -0.65 -21.99 3.64
CA ASP A 96 0.17 -21.71 2.46
C ASP A 96 1.34 -20.80 2.80
N LEU A 97 1.09 -19.76 3.59
CA LEU A 97 2.12 -18.81 4.03
C LEU A 97 3.18 -19.50 4.89
N SER A 98 2.80 -20.44 5.74
CA SER A 98 3.74 -21.18 6.59
C SER A 98 4.67 -22.10 5.78
N LEU A 99 4.27 -22.46 4.56
CA LEU A 99 5.06 -23.29 3.65
C LEU A 99 5.96 -22.48 2.71
N CYS A 100 5.82 -21.16 2.70
CA CYS A 100 6.68 -20.28 1.91
C CYS A 100 8.10 -20.25 2.51
N GLY A 101 9.07 -20.36 1.66
CA GLY A 101 10.48 -20.29 2.05
C GLY A 101 10.96 -18.92 2.52
#